data_4552071151f2a579267435224c571274
#
_entry.id   4552071151f2a579267435224c571274
#
_cell.length_a   1.000
_cell.length_b   1.000
_cell.length_c   1.000
_cell.angle_alpha   90.00
_cell.angle_beta   90.00
_cell.angle_gamma   90.00
#
_symmetry.space_group_name_H-M   'P 1'
#
loop_
_entity.id
_entity.type
_entity.pdbx_description
1 polymer ?
#
loop_
_entity_poly.entity_id
_entity_poly.type
_entity_poly.pdbx_seq_one_letter_code
_entity_poly.pdbx_strand_id
1 'polypeptide(L)'
;NYTIDIINDVKQIAIQGTAQSQYNINDQLQPGLSILVTRASGVPEAITVTNSMLTNFSTATEGTRTATITYTENGITKTTTFVYTVKDTVTSISVKNGPTNATKYGEDIDLTGVTIDVVKGSGTTTIPVTKDMIKAGTYDPDKTGNQVIKIVYGGQETTLTINVKDYVTGIAVNPVSVTGKYNDTLSSLIQNNNIQYTVTYAKAGAQTPEVLAESMVSGYSAISTQDQNLTVTYTDTDADSYTNGKNFTTNLKVTLSKEVSSITITAPSKTTYEHGETIATDGIITVVFTDGTQETRTMDAAMITESDGSPLNMSPAASEYTNNKLSKTLKITYTEDGKTETINYPIEIVNKVQSITIKG
;
A
#
# COMPACT_ATOMS: atom_id res chain seq x y z
N ASN A 1 -38.33 -91.58 -54.13
CA ASN A 1 -38.18 -90.85 -52.82
C ASN A 1 -38.06 -89.35 -53.15
N TYR A 2 -38.98 -88.60 -52.63
CA TYR A 2 -38.88 -87.13 -52.67
C TYR A 2 -38.26 -86.67 -51.35
N THR A 3 -37.20 -85.95 -51.40
CA THR A 3 -36.63 -85.30 -50.26
C THR A 3 -37.30 -83.91 -50.08
N ILE A 4 -37.97 -83.75 -48.95
CA ILE A 4 -38.57 -82.44 -48.66
C ILE A 4 -37.64 -81.76 -47.68
N ASP A 5 -37.02 -80.68 -48.09
CA ASP A 5 -36.27 -79.83 -47.16
C ASP A 5 -37.22 -78.89 -46.42
N ILE A 6 -37.32 -79.02 -45.16
CA ILE A 6 -38.09 -78.13 -44.26
C ILE A 6 -37.15 -76.99 -43.84
N ILE A 7 -37.31 -75.82 -44.43
CA ILE A 7 -36.51 -74.64 -44.11
C ILE A 7 -37.14 -73.94 -42.93
N ASN A 8 -36.35 -73.70 -41.87
CA ASN A 8 -36.76 -72.97 -40.64
C ASN A 8 -36.44 -71.48 -40.79
N ASP A 9 -37.21 -70.78 -41.62
CA ASP A 9 -36.96 -69.38 -41.99
C ASP A 9 -37.17 -68.39 -40.88
N VAL A 10 -36.37 -67.30 -40.90
CA VAL A 10 -36.48 -66.17 -39.94
C VAL A 10 -37.80 -65.44 -40.18
N LYS A 11 -38.64 -65.36 -39.15
CA LYS A 11 -39.90 -64.61 -39.15
C LYS A 11 -39.73 -63.20 -38.63
N GLN A 12 -39.02 -63.00 -37.51
CA GLN A 12 -38.80 -61.71 -36.92
C GLN A 12 -37.49 -61.66 -36.10
N ILE A 13 -37.01 -60.47 -35.85
CA ILE A 13 -35.97 -60.20 -34.86
C ILE A 13 -36.45 -59.12 -33.94
N ALA A 14 -36.03 -59.18 -32.65
CA ALA A 14 -36.26 -58.14 -31.64
C ALA A 14 -35.04 -57.98 -30.77
N ILE A 15 -34.78 -56.78 -30.26
CA ILE A 15 -33.67 -56.54 -29.31
C ILE A 15 -33.96 -57.31 -28.03
N GLN A 16 -33.00 -58.09 -27.55
CA GLN A 16 -33.06 -58.78 -26.27
C GLN A 16 -32.61 -57.83 -25.16
N GLY A 17 -33.51 -57.53 -24.21
CA GLY A 17 -33.25 -56.58 -23.15
C GLY A 17 -33.36 -55.12 -23.60
N THR A 18 -32.53 -54.25 -23.07
CA THR A 18 -32.51 -52.80 -23.35
C THR A 18 -31.21 -52.42 -24.04
N ALA A 19 -31.28 -51.82 -25.23
CA ALA A 19 -30.13 -51.22 -25.87
C ALA A 19 -29.71 -49.97 -25.09
N GLN A 20 -28.41 -49.73 -25.05
CA GLN A 20 -27.86 -48.51 -24.42
C GLN A 20 -28.41 -47.29 -25.17
N SER A 21 -28.96 -46.34 -24.40
CA SER A 21 -29.61 -45.13 -24.96
C SER A 21 -28.68 -43.89 -25.00
N GLN A 22 -27.51 -43.96 -24.35
CA GLN A 22 -26.55 -42.86 -24.30
C GLN A 22 -25.11 -43.36 -24.49
N TYR A 23 -24.37 -42.74 -25.39
CA TYR A 23 -22.95 -42.97 -25.66
C TYR A 23 -22.20 -41.64 -25.54
N ASN A 24 -20.91 -41.69 -25.27
CA ASN A 24 -20.02 -40.57 -25.47
C ASN A 24 -19.40 -40.62 -26.91
N ILE A 25 -18.82 -39.50 -27.36
CA ILE A 25 -18.07 -39.50 -28.61
C ILE A 25 -16.97 -40.56 -28.54
N ASN A 26 -16.84 -41.31 -29.64
CA ASN A 26 -15.93 -42.44 -29.84
C ASN A 26 -16.18 -43.69 -29.01
N ASP A 27 -17.29 -43.77 -28.24
CA ASP A 27 -17.67 -45.00 -27.58
C ASP A 27 -17.92 -46.14 -28.60
N GLN A 28 -17.62 -47.35 -28.18
CA GLN A 28 -17.93 -48.54 -28.95
C GLN A 28 -19.37 -48.99 -28.66
N LEU A 29 -19.91 -49.86 -29.55
CA LEU A 29 -21.18 -50.50 -29.30
C LEU A 29 -21.19 -51.19 -27.93
N GLN A 30 -22.32 -51.12 -27.21
CA GLN A 30 -22.55 -51.82 -25.95
C GLN A 30 -22.14 -53.30 -26.05
N PRO A 31 -21.20 -53.75 -25.19
CA PRO A 31 -20.85 -55.19 -25.16
C PRO A 31 -22.03 -56.07 -24.82
N GLY A 32 -22.20 -57.17 -25.54
CA GLY A 32 -23.25 -58.17 -25.26
C GLY A 32 -24.66 -57.77 -25.71
N LEU A 33 -24.81 -56.68 -26.47
CA LEU A 33 -26.08 -56.37 -27.15
C LEU A 33 -26.47 -57.60 -28.01
N SER A 34 -27.71 -58.10 -27.85
CA SER A 34 -28.18 -59.25 -28.57
C SER A 34 -29.59 -59.05 -29.12
N ILE A 35 -29.92 -59.83 -30.14
CA ILE A 35 -31.28 -59.93 -30.69
C ILE A 35 -31.83 -61.32 -30.48
N LEU A 36 -33.14 -61.42 -30.28
CA LEU A 36 -33.90 -62.65 -30.35
C LEU A 36 -34.33 -62.88 -31.78
N VAL A 37 -33.87 -63.94 -32.40
CA VAL A 37 -34.27 -64.38 -33.72
C VAL A 37 -35.34 -65.45 -33.58
N THR A 38 -36.54 -65.15 -34.08
CA THR A 38 -37.63 -66.11 -34.07
C THR A 38 -37.83 -66.68 -35.50
N ARG A 39 -37.72 -67.99 -35.61
CA ARG A 39 -37.89 -68.69 -36.88
C ARG A 39 -39.26 -69.30 -37.02
N ALA A 40 -39.57 -70.01 -38.09
CA ALA A 40 -40.83 -70.64 -38.38
C ALA A 40 -41.21 -71.66 -37.27
N SER A 41 -40.24 -72.30 -36.64
CA SER A 41 -40.48 -73.23 -35.48
C SER A 41 -41.06 -72.56 -34.25
N GLY A 42 -41.02 -71.23 -34.14
CA GLY A 42 -41.51 -70.42 -33.03
C GLY A 42 -40.56 -70.29 -31.84
N VAL A 43 -39.44 -71.02 -31.79
CA VAL A 43 -38.45 -70.93 -30.66
C VAL A 43 -37.46 -69.79 -30.93
N PRO A 44 -37.39 -68.78 -30.03
CA PRO A 44 -36.44 -67.71 -30.18
C PRO A 44 -35.02 -68.16 -29.83
N GLU A 45 -34.03 -67.63 -30.58
CA GLU A 45 -32.60 -67.83 -30.29
C GLU A 45 -31.93 -66.46 -30.11
N ALA A 46 -31.07 -66.35 -29.09
CA ALA A 46 -30.31 -65.13 -28.85
C ALA A 46 -29.04 -65.11 -29.71
N ILE A 47 -28.90 -64.06 -30.53
CA ILE A 47 -27.72 -63.82 -31.36
C ILE A 47 -27.06 -62.53 -30.90
N THR A 48 -25.75 -62.58 -30.60
CA THR A 48 -24.98 -61.37 -30.26
C THR A 48 -24.85 -60.48 -31.48
N VAL A 49 -25.16 -59.18 -31.31
CA VAL A 49 -25.03 -58.18 -32.38
C VAL A 49 -23.57 -57.87 -32.60
N THR A 50 -23.12 -57.94 -33.83
CA THR A 50 -21.78 -57.54 -34.30
C THR A 50 -21.83 -56.23 -35.06
N ASN A 51 -20.70 -55.54 -35.19
CA ASN A 51 -20.64 -54.33 -36.00
C ASN A 51 -21.04 -54.51 -37.47
N SER A 52 -20.84 -55.70 -38.03
CA SER A 52 -21.26 -56.03 -39.40
C SER A 52 -22.79 -56.14 -39.58
N MET A 53 -23.51 -56.28 -38.50
CA MET A 53 -24.98 -56.31 -38.48
C MET A 53 -25.59 -54.93 -38.33
N LEU A 54 -24.78 -53.89 -38.05
CA LEU A 54 -25.22 -52.52 -37.82
C LEU A 54 -25.09 -51.64 -39.05
N THR A 55 -26.14 -50.84 -39.31
CA THR A 55 -26.11 -49.72 -40.22
C THR A 55 -26.53 -48.44 -39.50
N ASN A 56 -25.93 -47.29 -39.85
CA ASN A 56 -26.17 -45.99 -39.25
C ASN A 56 -25.79 -45.89 -37.75
N PHE A 57 -25.00 -46.80 -37.20
CA PHE A 57 -24.39 -46.64 -35.87
C PHE A 57 -23.11 -45.85 -36.00
N SER A 58 -23.05 -44.69 -35.30
CA SER A 58 -21.86 -43.84 -35.24
C SER A 58 -21.87 -43.01 -33.95
N THR A 59 -20.76 -42.98 -33.28
CA THR A 59 -20.54 -42.14 -32.08
C THR A 59 -19.54 -41.00 -32.35
N ALA A 60 -19.21 -40.72 -33.62
CA ALA A 60 -18.21 -39.73 -34.02
C ALA A 60 -18.63 -38.26 -33.77
N THR A 61 -19.92 -37.96 -33.68
CA THR A 61 -20.43 -36.60 -33.45
C THR A 61 -21.66 -36.62 -32.57
N GLU A 62 -21.89 -35.56 -31.80
CA GLU A 62 -23.06 -35.39 -30.92
C GLU A 62 -24.39 -35.49 -31.71
N GLY A 63 -25.41 -35.86 -31.00
CA GLY A 63 -26.79 -35.86 -31.50
C GLY A 63 -27.53 -37.16 -31.23
N THR A 64 -28.84 -37.11 -31.44
CA THR A 64 -29.74 -38.29 -31.39
C THR A 64 -29.73 -39.01 -32.70
N ARG A 65 -29.56 -40.34 -32.69
CA ARG A 65 -29.40 -41.20 -33.85
C ARG A 65 -30.24 -42.44 -33.73
N THR A 66 -30.53 -43.07 -34.86
CA THR A 66 -31.19 -44.36 -34.94
C THR A 66 -30.27 -45.36 -35.67
N ALA A 67 -29.86 -46.39 -34.96
CA ALA A 67 -29.14 -47.51 -35.54
C ALA A 67 -30.11 -48.61 -36.01
N THR A 68 -29.78 -49.29 -37.09
CA THR A 68 -30.51 -50.41 -37.63
C THR A 68 -29.65 -51.66 -37.48
N ILE A 69 -30.23 -52.71 -36.82
CA ILE A 69 -29.64 -54.03 -36.74
C ILE A 69 -30.26 -54.85 -37.88
N THR A 70 -29.43 -55.45 -38.71
CA THR A 70 -29.82 -56.30 -39.83
C THR A 70 -29.31 -57.72 -39.62
N TYR A 71 -30.20 -58.67 -39.69
CA TYR A 71 -29.87 -60.11 -39.59
C TYR A 71 -30.34 -60.81 -40.86
N THR A 72 -29.46 -61.58 -41.46
CA THR A 72 -29.75 -62.32 -42.69
C THR A 72 -29.39 -63.77 -42.51
N GLU A 73 -30.32 -64.67 -42.80
CA GLU A 73 -30.14 -66.13 -42.81
C GLU A 73 -30.94 -66.74 -43.91
N ASN A 74 -30.35 -67.69 -44.65
CA ASN A 74 -30.99 -68.38 -45.79
C ASN A 74 -31.59 -67.40 -46.87
N GLY A 75 -30.95 -66.24 -47.04
CA GLY A 75 -31.43 -65.20 -47.97
C GLY A 75 -32.59 -64.36 -47.47
N ILE A 76 -33.07 -64.58 -46.24
CA ILE A 76 -34.14 -63.81 -45.62
C ILE A 76 -33.53 -62.80 -44.66
N THR A 77 -33.80 -61.50 -44.91
CA THR A 77 -33.31 -60.37 -44.14
C THR A 77 -34.42 -59.79 -43.25
N LYS A 78 -34.13 -59.57 -41.97
CA LYS A 78 -34.98 -58.87 -41.00
C LYS A 78 -34.19 -57.74 -40.36
N THR A 79 -34.89 -56.67 -39.97
CA THR A 79 -34.30 -55.51 -39.34
C THR A 79 -35.05 -55.13 -38.04
N THR A 80 -34.32 -54.54 -37.12
CA THR A 80 -34.87 -53.86 -35.92
C THR A 80 -34.02 -52.60 -35.67
N THR A 81 -34.53 -51.62 -34.92
CA THR A 81 -33.84 -50.36 -34.67
C THR A 81 -33.79 -50.01 -33.21
N PHE A 82 -32.82 -49.24 -32.82
CA PHE A 82 -32.77 -48.55 -31.51
C PHE A 82 -32.30 -47.12 -31.64
N VAL A 83 -32.83 -46.24 -30.79
CA VAL A 83 -32.47 -44.83 -30.70
C VAL A 83 -31.45 -44.62 -29.58
N TYR A 84 -30.44 -43.82 -29.84
CA TYR A 84 -29.43 -43.46 -28.86
C TYR A 84 -29.00 -42.00 -29.06
N THR A 85 -28.47 -41.40 -27.98
CA THR A 85 -27.92 -40.04 -27.99
C THR A 85 -26.43 -40.09 -27.72
N VAL A 86 -25.66 -39.42 -28.58
CA VAL A 86 -24.22 -39.22 -28.40
C VAL A 86 -23.99 -37.86 -27.73
N LYS A 87 -23.21 -37.82 -26.64
CA LYS A 87 -22.83 -36.60 -25.91
C LYS A 87 -21.31 -36.45 -25.90
N ASP A 88 -20.87 -35.20 -25.96
CA ASP A 88 -19.44 -34.85 -25.77
C ASP A 88 -19.18 -34.38 -24.33
N THR A 89 -19.16 -35.35 -23.41
CA THR A 89 -19.00 -35.05 -21.97
C THR A 89 -17.54 -34.78 -21.61
N VAL A 90 -17.34 -33.87 -20.62
CA VAL A 90 -16.02 -33.63 -20.04
C VAL A 90 -15.57 -34.87 -19.24
N THR A 91 -14.43 -35.43 -19.60
CA THR A 91 -13.85 -36.61 -18.93
C THR A 91 -12.81 -36.23 -17.88
N SER A 92 -12.09 -35.14 -18.08
CA SER A 92 -11.14 -34.58 -17.10
C SER A 92 -10.84 -33.12 -17.37
N ILE A 93 -10.36 -32.42 -16.34
CA ILE A 93 -9.80 -31.08 -16.43
C ILE A 93 -8.45 -31.03 -15.72
N SER A 94 -7.56 -30.18 -16.21
CA SER A 94 -6.27 -29.92 -15.57
C SER A 94 -5.85 -28.48 -15.73
N VAL A 95 -5.18 -27.91 -14.74
CA VAL A 95 -4.63 -26.55 -14.86
C VAL A 95 -3.50 -26.56 -15.89
N LYS A 96 -3.60 -25.68 -16.89
CA LYS A 96 -2.55 -25.49 -17.90
C LYS A 96 -1.62 -24.35 -17.52
N ASN A 97 -2.19 -23.18 -17.19
CA ASN A 97 -1.44 -22.02 -16.74
C ASN A 97 -1.99 -21.55 -15.40
N GLY A 98 -1.09 -21.23 -14.47
CA GLY A 98 -1.42 -20.60 -13.20
C GLY A 98 -1.64 -19.08 -13.32
N PRO A 99 -1.97 -18.38 -12.21
CA PRO A 99 -2.13 -16.94 -12.20
C PRO A 99 -0.80 -16.24 -12.48
N THR A 100 -0.87 -15.14 -13.25
CA THR A 100 0.30 -14.30 -13.53
C THR A 100 0.62 -13.33 -12.40
N ASN A 101 -0.36 -13.03 -11.55
CA ASN A 101 -0.25 -12.10 -10.43
C ASN A 101 -0.65 -12.78 -9.12
N ALA A 102 -0.17 -12.23 -8.01
CA ALA A 102 -0.74 -12.54 -6.69
C ALA A 102 -2.10 -11.84 -6.53
N THR A 103 -2.98 -12.42 -5.75
CA THR A 103 -4.24 -11.79 -5.33
C THR A 103 -3.97 -10.84 -4.17
N LYS A 104 -4.58 -9.67 -4.17
CA LYS A 104 -4.47 -8.70 -3.08
C LYS A 104 -5.41 -9.07 -1.94
N TYR A 105 -4.93 -8.98 -0.70
CA TYR A 105 -5.71 -9.24 0.51
C TYR A 105 -7.01 -8.41 0.54
N GLY A 106 -8.10 -9.04 0.93
CA GLY A 106 -9.43 -8.44 1.02
C GLY A 106 -10.14 -8.27 -0.33
N GLU A 107 -9.53 -8.65 -1.45
CA GLU A 107 -10.13 -8.55 -2.79
C GLU A 107 -10.55 -9.91 -3.34
N ASP A 108 -11.34 -9.87 -4.39
CA ASP A 108 -11.68 -11.05 -5.18
C ASP A 108 -10.44 -11.69 -5.78
N ILE A 109 -10.49 -13.02 -5.95
CA ILE A 109 -9.40 -13.79 -6.56
C ILE A 109 -9.01 -13.23 -7.94
N ASP A 110 -7.70 -13.00 -8.14
CA ASP A 110 -7.15 -12.66 -9.47
C ASP A 110 -6.90 -13.96 -10.27
N LEU A 111 -7.69 -14.16 -11.28
CA LEU A 111 -7.62 -15.29 -12.22
C LEU A 111 -6.93 -14.92 -13.54
N THR A 112 -6.26 -13.77 -13.61
CA THR A 112 -5.57 -13.33 -14.82
C THR A 112 -4.52 -14.34 -15.26
N GLY A 113 -4.64 -14.79 -16.51
CA GLY A 113 -3.74 -15.80 -17.10
C GLY A 113 -4.08 -17.25 -16.74
N VAL A 114 -5.02 -17.51 -15.83
CA VAL A 114 -5.38 -18.87 -15.43
C VAL A 114 -6.18 -19.55 -16.55
N THR A 115 -5.69 -20.70 -17.00
CA THR A 115 -6.36 -21.53 -18.00
C THR A 115 -6.38 -22.99 -17.58
N ILE A 116 -7.40 -23.71 -18.02
CA ILE A 116 -7.49 -25.17 -17.88
C ILE A 116 -7.60 -25.84 -19.24
N ASP A 117 -7.00 -27.01 -19.36
CA ASP A 117 -7.28 -27.94 -20.44
C ASP A 117 -8.48 -28.80 -20.05
N VAL A 118 -9.45 -28.84 -20.94
CA VAL A 118 -10.69 -29.61 -20.82
C VAL A 118 -10.64 -30.76 -21.82
N VAL A 119 -10.63 -32.00 -21.32
CA VAL A 119 -10.60 -33.20 -22.14
C VAL A 119 -12.02 -33.72 -22.31
N LYS A 120 -12.38 -33.95 -23.55
CA LYS A 120 -13.66 -34.55 -23.98
C LYS A 120 -13.40 -35.66 -24.97
N GLY A 121 -14.46 -36.41 -25.35
CA GLY A 121 -14.37 -37.42 -26.41
C GLY A 121 -13.92 -36.85 -27.76
N SER A 122 -14.28 -35.61 -28.07
CA SER A 122 -13.89 -34.90 -29.27
C SER A 122 -12.44 -34.40 -29.26
N GLY A 123 -11.76 -34.38 -28.13
CA GLY A 123 -10.40 -33.89 -27.95
C GLY A 123 -10.22 -32.96 -26.77
N THR A 124 -9.08 -32.27 -26.73
CA THR A 124 -8.71 -31.33 -25.63
C THR A 124 -8.84 -29.90 -26.11
N THR A 125 -9.48 -29.04 -25.30
CA THR A 125 -9.60 -27.61 -25.53
C THR A 125 -9.08 -26.86 -24.30
N THR A 126 -8.42 -25.71 -24.55
CA THR A 126 -7.95 -24.81 -23.46
C THR A 126 -8.95 -23.68 -23.31
N ILE A 127 -9.41 -23.43 -22.08
CA ILE A 127 -10.33 -22.34 -21.76
C ILE A 127 -9.82 -21.51 -20.58
N PRO A 128 -10.13 -20.20 -20.50
CA PRO A 128 -9.84 -19.39 -19.32
C PRO A 128 -10.73 -19.83 -18.16
N VAL A 129 -10.17 -19.71 -16.93
CA VAL A 129 -10.93 -19.97 -15.70
C VAL A 129 -11.69 -18.70 -15.32
N THR A 130 -12.96 -18.85 -14.97
CA THR A 130 -13.85 -17.78 -14.53
C THR A 130 -14.26 -17.98 -13.06
N LYS A 131 -14.76 -16.95 -12.38
CA LYS A 131 -15.11 -17.02 -10.95
C LYS A 131 -16.16 -18.06 -10.61
N ASP A 132 -17.12 -18.26 -11.52
CA ASP A 132 -18.18 -19.26 -11.39
C ASP A 132 -17.68 -20.72 -11.43
N MET A 133 -16.48 -20.94 -11.95
CA MET A 133 -15.81 -22.22 -11.92
C MET A 133 -15.12 -22.50 -10.57
N ILE A 134 -14.94 -21.48 -9.71
CA ILE A 134 -14.30 -21.67 -8.39
C ILE A 134 -15.32 -22.27 -7.43
N LYS A 135 -14.98 -23.41 -6.84
CA LYS A 135 -15.83 -24.05 -5.84
C LYS A 135 -15.97 -23.18 -4.61
N ALA A 136 -17.20 -22.87 -4.23
CA ALA A 136 -17.50 -22.04 -3.05
C ALA A 136 -16.81 -22.57 -1.79
N GLY A 137 -16.29 -21.64 -0.98
CA GLY A 137 -15.60 -21.93 0.28
C GLY A 137 -14.17 -22.46 0.15
N THR A 138 -13.58 -22.48 -1.08
CA THR A 138 -12.17 -22.85 -1.26
C THR A 138 -11.24 -21.65 -1.35
N TYR A 139 -11.77 -20.44 -1.54
CA TYR A 139 -11.06 -19.17 -1.49
C TYR A 139 -11.53 -18.34 -0.31
N ASP A 140 -10.58 -17.74 0.42
CA ASP A 140 -10.82 -16.85 1.55
C ASP A 140 -10.03 -15.54 1.33
N PRO A 141 -10.69 -14.40 1.01
CA PRO A 141 -10.02 -13.13 0.79
C PRO A 141 -9.33 -12.58 2.03
N ASP A 142 -9.78 -12.98 3.23
CA ASP A 142 -9.26 -12.50 4.51
C ASP A 142 -8.06 -13.32 5.04
N LYS A 143 -7.56 -14.24 4.22
CA LYS A 143 -6.42 -15.10 4.56
C LYS A 143 -5.27 -14.87 3.59
N THR A 144 -4.13 -14.37 4.09
CA THR A 144 -2.89 -14.21 3.31
C THR A 144 -2.11 -15.52 3.17
N GLY A 145 -1.21 -15.56 2.18
CA GLY A 145 -0.37 -16.70 1.87
C GLY A 145 -0.96 -17.60 0.79
N ASN A 146 -0.38 -18.78 0.64
CA ASN A 146 -0.81 -19.74 -0.35
C ASN A 146 -2.14 -20.40 0.05
N GLN A 147 -3.09 -20.41 -0.88
CA GLN A 147 -4.37 -21.08 -0.75
C GLN A 147 -4.57 -22.07 -1.90
N VAL A 148 -5.04 -23.26 -1.59
CA VAL A 148 -5.40 -24.27 -2.59
C VAL A 148 -6.89 -24.14 -2.86
N ILE A 149 -7.24 -23.66 -4.06
CA ILE A 149 -8.63 -23.53 -4.52
C ILE A 149 -9.00 -24.70 -5.41
N LYS A 150 -10.29 -24.97 -5.51
CA LYS A 150 -10.84 -25.99 -6.42
C LYS A 150 -11.56 -25.34 -7.60
N ILE A 151 -11.23 -25.81 -8.79
CA ILE A 151 -11.87 -25.42 -10.05
C ILE A 151 -12.79 -26.56 -10.45
N VAL A 152 -14.04 -26.24 -10.80
CA VAL A 152 -15.07 -27.19 -11.22
C VAL A 152 -15.56 -26.82 -12.61
N TYR A 153 -15.55 -27.79 -13.54
CA TYR A 153 -16.09 -27.61 -14.89
C TYR A 153 -16.59 -28.94 -15.44
N GLY A 154 -17.80 -28.96 -16.01
CA GLY A 154 -18.39 -30.17 -16.61
C GLY A 154 -18.50 -31.35 -15.65
N GLY A 155 -18.64 -31.12 -14.35
CA GLY A 155 -18.69 -32.16 -13.32
C GLY A 155 -17.32 -32.70 -12.86
N GLN A 156 -16.22 -32.20 -13.41
CA GLN A 156 -14.86 -32.55 -13.03
C GLN A 156 -14.25 -31.49 -12.12
N GLU A 157 -13.31 -31.86 -11.26
CA GLU A 157 -12.59 -30.97 -10.34
C GLU A 157 -11.07 -31.02 -10.57
N THR A 158 -10.41 -29.88 -10.42
CA THR A 158 -8.93 -29.77 -10.31
C THR A 158 -8.58 -28.76 -9.24
N THR A 159 -7.32 -28.68 -8.85
CA THR A 159 -6.83 -27.75 -7.84
C THR A 159 -5.84 -26.77 -8.42
N LEU A 160 -5.84 -25.53 -7.89
CA LEU A 160 -4.90 -24.48 -8.22
C LEU A 160 -4.41 -23.84 -6.92
N THR A 161 -3.11 -23.65 -6.79
CA THR A 161 -2.54 -22.82 -5.72
C THR A 161 -2.46 -21.37 -6.16
N ILE A 162 -3.03 -20.49 -5.35
CA ILE A 162 -2.93 -19.04 -5.50
C ILE A 162 -2.19 -18.44 -4.31
N ASN A 163 -1.60 -17.26 -4.47
CA ASN A 163 -0.96 -16.52 -3.38
C ASN A 163 -1.72 -15.22 -3.12
N VAL A 164 -2.20 -15.04 -1.88
CA VAL A 164 -2.86 -13.81 -1.41
C VAL A 164 -1.84 -13.01 -0.59
N LYS A 165 -1.50 -11.80 -1.06
CA LYS A 165 -0.50 -10.94 -0.43
C LYS A 165 -1.14 -9.78 0.32
N ASP A 166 -0.62 -9.50 1.53
CA ASP A 166 -0.89 -8.26 2.25
C ASP A 166 -0.28 -7.07 1.51
N TYR A 167 -0.62 -5.85 1.89
CA TYR A 167 -0.12 -4.64 1.23
C TYR A 167 -0.03 -3.47 2.19
N VAL A 168 0.92 -2.56 1.91
CA VAL A 168 1.07 -1.31 2.66
C VAL A 168 -0.09 -0.38 2.32
N THR A 169 -0.76 0.13 3.35
CA THR A 169 -1.83 1.13 3.25
C THR A 169 -1.33 2.55 3.46
N GLY A 170 -0.20 2.72 4.13
CA GLY A 170 0.41 4.01 4.36
C GLY A 170 1.54 3.99 5.37
N ILE A 171 2.13 5.17 5.57
CA ILE A 171 3.15 5.44 6.58
C ILE A 171 2.75 6.65 7.43
N ALA A 172 3.22 6.69 8.65
CA ALA A 172 3.10 7.83 9.55
C ALA A 172 4.44 8.14 10.19
N VAL A 173 4.70 9.41 10.49
CA VAL A 173 5.86 9.84 11.29
C VAL A 173 5.39 10.32 12.65
N ASN A 174 6.22 10.13 13.66
CA ASN A 174 5.97 10.60 15.00
C ASN A 174 7.31 11.09 15.64
N PRO A 175 7.37 12.32 16.13
CA PRO A 175 6.35 13.38 16.04
C PRO A 175 6.16 13.89 14.59
N VAL A 176 4.98 14.45 14.29
CA VAL A 176 4.66 15.03 12.96
C VAL A 176 5.24 16.43 12.77
N SER A 177 5.70 17.06 13.85
CA SER A 177 6.30 18.40 13.87
C SER A 177 7.39 18.45 14.91
N VAL A 178 8.53 19.03 14.53
CA VAL A 178 9.69 19.21 15.41
C VAL A 178 10.27 20.61 15.26
N THR A 179 11.00 21.02 16.30
CA THR A 179 11.77 22.26 16.29
C THR A 179 13.26 21.94 16.42
N GLY A 180 14.10 22.79 15.87
CA GLY A 180 15.54 22.72 15.98
C GLY A 180 16.16 24.11 15.95
N LYS A 181 17.48 24.16 15.88
CA LYS A 181 18.25 25.39 15.77
C LYS A 181 18.74 25.59 14.35
N TYR A 182 18.96 26.83 13.99
CA TYR A 182 19.64 27.20 12.75
C TYR A 182 20.98 26.44 12.63
N ASN A 183 21.25 25.87 11.47
CA ASN A 183 22.38 24.97 11.18
C ASN A 183 22.30 23.55 11.81
N ASP A 184 21.24 23.16 12.49
CA ASP A 184 21.09 21.76 12.87
C ASP A 184 21.10 20.86 11.61
N THR A 185 21.78 19.73 11.69
CA THR A 185 21.72 18.73 10.64
C THR A 185 20.44 17.93 10.75
N LEU A 186 19.96 17.36 9.63
CA LEU A 186 18.80 16.49 9.64
C LEU A 186 19.00 15.31 10.61
N SER A 187 20.21 14.74 10.64
CA SER A 187 20.60 13.67 11.56
C SER A 187 20.41 14.05 13.02
N SER A 188 20.90 15.25 13.40
CA SER A 188 20.76 15.73 14.78
C SER A 188 19.29 15.96 15.17
N LEU A 189 18.49 16.50 14.23
CA LEU A 189 17.05 16.68 14.46
C LEU A 189 16.33 15.35 14.66
N ILE A 190 16.63 14.34 13.84
CA ILE A 190 16.04 12.99 13.96
C ILE A 190 16.37 12.40 15.34
N GLN A 191 17.63 12.46 15.74
CA GLN A 191 18.08 11.88 17.01
C GLN A 191 17.55 12.64 18.24
N ASN A 192 17.68 13.97 18.25
CA ASN A 192 17.28 14.79 19.38
C ASN A 192 15.76 14.78 19.63
N ASN A 193 14.96 14.63 18.58
CA ASN A 193 13.50 14.58 18.67
C ASN A 193 12.96 13.14 18.63
N ASN A 194 13.83 12.13 18.59
CA ASN A 194 13.44 10.70 18.47
C ASN A 194 12.39 10.47 17.38
N ILE A 195 12.65 11.01 16.16
CA ILE A 195 11.69 10.92 15.07
C ILE A 195 11.66 9.49 14.54
N GLN A 196 10.48 8.88 14.56
CA GLN A 196 10.24 7.53 14.11
C GLN A 196 9.19 7.52 13.00
N TYR A 197 9.18 6.46 12.20
CA TYR A 197 8.12 6.19 11.25
C TYR A 197 7.47 4.84 11.53
N THR A 198 6.23 4.68 11.13
CA THR A 198 5.45 3.45 11.25
C THR A 198 4.82 3.12 9.91
N VAL A 199 5.04 1.90 9.43
CA VAL A 199 4.37 1.36 8.24
C VAL A 199 3.11 0.63 8.67
N THR A 200 2.01 0.81 7.94
CA THR A 200 0.75 0.14 8.21
C THR A 200 0.38 -0.75 7.02
N TYR A 201 0.16 -2.03 7.30
CA TYR A 201 -0.36 -3.01 6.34
C TYR A 201 -1.87 -3.20 6.52
N ALA A 202 -2.54 -3.65 5.46
CA ALA A 202 -3.99 -3.84 5.48
C ALA A 202 -4.44 -4.91 6.49
N LYS A 203 -3.75 -6.04 6.54
CA LYS A 203 -4.03 -7.14 7.46
C LYS A 203 -3.21 -7.07 8.74
N ALA A 204 -1.90 -6.95 8.61
CA ALA A 204 -0.99 -6.98 9.75
C ALA A 204 -1.07 -5.72 10.61
N GLY A 205 -1.71 -4.63 10.10
CA GLY A 205 -1.85 -3.38 10.82
C GLY A 205 -0.54 -2.58 10.92
N ALA A 206 -0.49 -1.69 11.90
CA ALA A 206 0.69 -0.86 12.16
C ALA A 206 1.85 -1.72 12.67
N GLN A 207 3.01 -1.56 12.06
CA GLN A 207 4.25 -2.25 12.45
C GLN A 207 4.92 -1.52 13.62
N THR A 208 5.95 -2.16 14.19
CA THR A 208 6.77 -1.52 15.22
C THR A 208 7.41 -0.24 14.65
N PRO A 209 7.34 0.90 15.37
CA PRO A 209 7.99 2.12 14.93
C PRO A 209 9.51 1.95 14.80
N GLU A 210 10.06 2.50 13.72
CA GLU A 210 11.51 2.51 13.46
C GLU A 210 12.02 3.95 13.40
N VAL A 211 13.32 4.14 13.73
CA VAL A 211 13.97 5.45 13.63
C VAL A 211 13.98 5.90 12.17
N LEU A 212 13.55 7.14 11.91
CA LEU A 212 13.52 7.72 10.57
C LEU A 212 14.95 7.80 9.99
N ALA A 213 15.15 7.27 8.80
CA ALA A 213 16.42 7.41 8.09
C ALA A 213 16.46 8.71 7.29
N GLU A 214 17.60 9.41 7.27
CA GLU A 214 17.77 10.66 6.51
C GLU A 214 17.47 10.47 5.02
N SER A 215 17.82 9.32 4.45
CA SER A 215 17.57 8.97 3.04
C SER A 215 16.09 8.94 2.66
N MET A 216 15.20 8.82 3.64
CA MET A 216 13.75 8.86 3.43
C MET A 216 13.21 10.28 3.34
N VAL A 217 13.99 11.31 3.72
CA VAL A 217 13.52 12.69 3.87
C VAL A 217 14.04 13.56 2.73
N SER A 218 13.15 14.35 2.16
CA SER A 218 13.50 15.35 1.14
C SER A 218 12.96 16.73 1.48
N GLY A 219 13.65 17.78 0.98
CA GLY A 219 13.24 19.16 1.14
C GLY A 219 13.80 19.86 2.39
N TYR A 220 14.69 19.23 3.17
CA TYR A 220 15.30 19.84 4.34
C TYR A 220 16.39 20.88 3.98
N SER A 221 16.38 22.00 4.72
CA SER A 221 17.42 23.04 4.68
C SER A 221 17.79 23.47 6.09
N ALA A 222 19.04 23.26 6.49
CA ALA A 222 19.57 23.64 7.80
C ALA A 222 19.60 25.17 8.02
N ILE A 223 19.56 25.95 6.94
CA ILE A 223 19.67 27.42 6.95
C ILE A 223 18.33 28.13 6.73
N SER A 224 17.20 27.41 6.72
CA SER A 224 15.88 28.03 6.58
C SER A 224 15.23 28.24 7.93
N THR A 225 14.92 29.47 8.28
CA THR A 225 14.14 29.84 9.46
C THR A 225 12.63 29.89 9.21
N GLN A 226 12.20 29.58 7.98
CA GLN A 226 10.80 29.40 7.64
C GLN A 226 10.34 27.96 7.96
N ASP A 227 9.06 27.79 8.24
CA ASP A 227 8.46 26.48 8.39
C ASP A 227 8.71 25.61 7.14
N GLN A 228 9.28 24.44 7.32
CA GLN A 228 9.60 23.48 6.28
C GLN A 228 8.64 22.30 6.36
N ASN A 229 7.93 22.01 5.27
CA ASN A 229 7.13 20.78 5.14
C ASN A 229 7.94 19.77 4.33
N LEU A 230 8.59 18.86 5.03
CA LEU A 230 9.44 17.84 4.44
C LEU A 230 8.59 16.67 3.96
N THR A 231 9.00 16.04 2.85
CA THR A 231 8.39 14.80 2.39
C THR A 231 9.20 13.62 2.90
N VAL A 232 8.54 12.72 3.61
CA VAL A 232 9.09 11.42 4.02
C VAL A 232 8.57 10.36 3.08
N THR A 233 9.46 9.58 2.45
CA THR A 233 9.14 8.54 1.49
C THR A 233 9.61 7.19 2.01
N TYR A 234 8.71 6.24 2.07
CA TYR A 234 8.99 4.83 2.32
C TYR A 234 8.78 4.04 1.02
N THR A 235 9.74 3.20 0.65
CA THR A 235 9.59 2.24 -0.44
C THR A 235 9.35 0.87 0.17
N ASP A 236 8.23 0.24 -0.18
CA ASP A 236 7.95 -1.13 0.25
C ASP A 236 8.94 -2.08 -0.44
N THR A 237 9.79 -2.74 0.33
CA THR A 237 10.80 -3.70 -0.14
C THR A 237 10.47 -5.14 0.23
N ASP A 238 9.34 -5.37 0.88
CA ASP A 238 8.91 -6.72 1.24
C ASP A 238 8.48 -7.50 -0.01
N ALA A 239 9.24 -8.52 -0.37
CA ALA A 239 8.97 -9.38 -1.52
C ALA A 239 7.61 -10.11 -1.41
N ASP A 240 7.13 -10.31 -0.18
CA ASP A 240 5.84 -10.94 0.10
C ASP A 240 4.68 -9.95 0.19
N SER A 241 4.96 -8.65 0.03
CA SER A 241 3.93 -7.61 -0.09
C SER A 241 3.40 -7.49 -1.52
N TYR A 242 2.08 -7.22 -1.64
CA TYR A 242 1.46 -6.88 -2.93
C TYR A 242 1.95 -5.52 -3.47
N THR A 243 2.37 -4.64 -2.58
CA THR A 243 2.87 -3.29 -2.90
C THR A 243 4.38 -3.21 -3.02
N ASN A 244 5.08 -4.35 -3.10
CA ASN A 244 6.54 -4.39 -3.30
C ASN A 244 6.99 -3.44 -4.44
N GLY A 245 7.98 -2.60 -4.15
CA GLY A 245 8.51 -1.58 -5.07
C GLY A 245 7.66 -0.29 -5.16
N LYS A 246 6.55 -0.17 -4.41
CA LYS A 246 5.74 1.05 -4.37
C LYS A 246 6.23 2.01 -3.29
N ASN A 247 6.05 3.31 -3.57
CA ASN A 247 6.38 4.39 -2.65
C ASN A 247 5.13 4.89 -1.93
N PHE A 248 5.29 5.16 -0.63
CA PHE A 248 4.30 5.78 0.25
C PHE A 248 4.91 7.01 0.88
N THR A 249 4.16 8.11 0.99
CA THR A 249 4.67 9.37 1.48
C THR A 249 3.83 9.91 2.64
N THR A 250 4.50 10.65 3.53
CA THR A 250 3.88 11.46 4.57
C THR A 250 4.69 12.75 4.76
N ASN A 251 4.20 13.67 5.58
CA ASN A 251 4.86 14.94 5.81
C ASN A 251 5.42 15.02 7.24
N LEU A 252 6.58 15.69 7.36
CA LEU A 252 7.20 16.08 8.63
C LEU A 252 7.39 17.61 8.60
N LYS A 253 6.82 18.31 9.58
CA LYS A 253 7.03 19.75 9.73
C LYS A 253 8.29 20.00 10.58
N VAL A 254 9.19 20.87 10.09
CA VAL A 254 10.38 21.32 10.80
C VAL A 254 10.40 22.84 10.87
N THR A 255 10.63 23.37 12.07
CA THR A 255 10.82 24.81 12.31
C THR A 255 12.16 25.02 12.98
N LEU A 256 13.06 25.79 12.35
CA LEU A 256 14.35 26.13 12.92
C LEU A 256 14.32 27.54 13.52
N SER A 257 14.77 27.66 14.77
CA SER A 257 14.90 28.95 15.45
C SER A 257 16.30 29.51 15.28
N LYS A 258 16.38 30.81 15.06
CA LYS A 258 17.65 31.55 15.19
C LYS A 258 17.89 31.88 16.68
N GLU A 259 19.14 31.82 17.12
CA GLU A 259 19.58 32.22 18.44
C GLU A 259 20.40 33.52 18.35
N VAL A 260 20.47 34.26 19.46
CA VAL A 260 21.35 35.44 19.53
C VAL A 260 22.81 34.98 19.44
N SER A 261 23.52 35.50 18.41
CA SER A 261 24.96 35.28 18.18
C SER A 261 25.78 36.29 18.96
N SER A 262 25.45 37.58 18.82
CA SER A 262 26.14 38.67 19.52
C SER A 262 25.21 39.88 19.69
N ILE A 263 25.56 40.70 20.66
CA ILE A 263 24.91 41.99 20.98
C ILE A 263 25.94 43.09 20.84
N THR A 264 25.54 44.22 20.31
CA THR A 264 26.37 45.45 20.27
C THR A 264 25.55 46.62 20.79
N ILE A 265 26.11 47.39 21.69
CA ILE A 265 25.47 48.56 22.29
C ILE A 265 26.18 49.80 21.84
N THR A 266 25.45 50.77 21.26
CA THR A 266 25.91 52.13 21.02
C THR A 266 25.28 53.03 22.05
N ALA A 267 26.11 53.71 22.87
CA ALA A 267 25.63 54.58 23.94
C ALA A 267 24.83 55.78 23.36
N PRO A 268 23.98 56.42 24.18
CA PRO A 268 23.34 57.66 23.81
C PRO A 268 24.36 58.74 23.43
N SER A 269 23.98 59.61 22.52
CA SER A 269 24.86 60.68 22.00
C SER A 269 25.09 61.80 23.03
N LYS A 270 24.17 62.02 23.94
CA LYS A 270 24.24 63.05 25.00
C LYS A 270 25.13 62.58 26.14
N THR A 271 26.22 63.34 26.41
CA THR A 271 27.17 63.00 27.48
C THR A 271 27.23 64.07 28.59
N THR A 272 26.52 65.21 28.47
CA THR A 272 26.46 66.26 29.49
C THR A 272 25.01 66.48 29.90
N TYR A 273 24.77 66.41 31.18
CA TYR A 273 23.44 66.50 31.83
C TYR A 273 23.42 67.60 32.86
N GLU A 274 22.25 68.17 33.11
CA GLU A 274 22.06 69.02 34.28
C GLU A 274 21.73 68.16 35.50
N HIS A 275 21.98 68.68 36.71
CA HIS A 275 21.57 68.03 37.97
C HIS A 275 20.09 67.73 37.95
N GLY A 276 19.71 66.45 38.16
CA GLY A 276 18.34 65.96 38.13
C GLY A 276 17.72 65.78 36.74
N GLU A 277 18.48 65.99 35.67
CA GLU A 277 17.99 65.77 34.29
C GLU A 277 17.82 64.27 34.04
N THR A 278 16.77 63.90 33.26
CA THR A 278 16.52 62.53 32.83
C THR A 278 17.61 62.07 31.87
N ILE A 279 18.13 60.86 32.10
CA ILE A 279 19.12 60.22 31.20
C ILE A 279 18.55 59.98 29.81
N ALA A 280 19.32 60.21 28.77
CA ALA A 280 18.92 59.90 27.39
C ALA A 280 18.96 58.40 27.14
N THR A 281 17.98 57.92 26.38
CA THR A 281 17.82 56.51 25.97
C THR A 281 17.80 56.34 24.46
N ASP A 282 18.36 57.33 23.71
CA ASP A 282 18.48 57.31 22.27
C ASP A 282 19.63 56.44 21.72
N GLY A 283 20.29 55.70 22.62
CA GLY A 283 21.28 54.70 22.25
C GLY A 283 20.66 53.53 21.46
N ILE A 284 21.49 52.81 20.72
CA ILE A 284 21.04 51.70 19.85
C ILE A 284 21.61 50.38 20.39
N ILE A 285 20.75 49.39 20.55
CA ILE A 285 21.13 48.02 20.78
C ILE A 285 20.90 47.23 19.51
N THR A 286 21.96 46.61 18.96
CA THR A 286 21.89 45.77 17.78
C THR A 286 22.13 44.33 18.21
N VAL A 287 21.14 43.46 17.94
CA VAL A 287 21.19 42.04 18.18
C VAL A 287 21.47 41.34 16.84
N VAL A 288 22.51 40.53 16.77
CA VAL A 288 22.89 39.74 15.62
C VAL A 288 22.54 38.29 15.92
N PHE A 289 21.81 37.64 15.02
CA PHE A 289 21.39 36.26 15.15
C PHE A 289 22.34 35.30 14.45
N THR A 290 22.21 33.99 14.74
CA THR A 290 23.03 32.92 14.15
C THR A 290 22.84 32.78 12.62
N ASP A 291 21.73 33.26 12.07
CA ASP A 291 21.46 33.32 10.65
C ASP A 291 22.08 34.57 9.95
N GLY A 292 22.80 35.40 10.71
CA GLY A 292 23.41 36.64 10.23
C GLY A 292 22.46 37.83 10.14
N THR A 293 21.17 37.66 10.41
CA THR A 293 20.23 38.79 10.46
C THR A 293 20.46 39.64 11.68
N GLN A 294 20.06 40.92 11.61
CA GLN A 294 20.23 41.90 12.69
C GLN A 294 18.90 42.59 12.98
N GLU A 295 18.68 42.83 14.25
CA GLU A 295 17.51 43.57 14.74
C GLU A 295 17.96 44.62 15.74
N THR A 296 17.24 45.73 15.81
CA THR A 296 17.48 46.75 16.81
C THR A 296 16.48 46.67 17.93
N ARG A 297 16.94 46.99 19.16
CA ARG A 297 16.11 47.12 20.37
C ARG A 297 16.19 48.55 20.86
N THR A 298 15.10 49.03 21.43
CA THR A 298 15.05 50.34 22.11
C THR A 298 15.76 50.21 23.45
N MET A 299 16.56 51.24 23.79
CA MET A 299 17.20 51.34 25.10
C MET A 299 16.19 51.86 26.12
N ASP A 300 16.21 51.28 27.32
CA ASP A 300 15.39 51.67 28.46
C ASP A 300 16.34 52.24 29.57
N ALA A 301 15.90 53.25 30.30
CA ALA A 301 16.64 53.82 31.40
C ALA A 301 17.03 52.80 32.51
N ALA A 302 16.22 51.73 32.68
CA ALA A 302 16.50 50.61 33.60
C ALA A 302 17.75 49.79 33.18
N MET A 303 18.20 49.87 31.92
CA MET A 303 19.41 49.25 31.43
C MET A 303 20.68 50.02 31.78
N ILE A 304 20.53 51.24 32.32
CA ILE A 304 21.64 52.18 32.67
C ILE A 304 21.76 52.21 34.19
N THR A 305 22.95 51.88 34.66
CA THR A 305 23.26 51.80 36.12
C THR A 305 24.53 52.59 36.43
N GLU A 306 24.78 52.79 37.72
CA GLU A 306 26.12 53.22 38.19
C GLU A 306 27.19 52.17 37.84
N SER A 307 28.47 52.54 37.90
CA SER A 307 29.56 51.63 37.54
C SER A 307 29.64 50.37 38.45
N ASP A 308 29.14 50.45 39.65
CA ASP A 308 29.07 49.35 40.63
C ASP A 308 27.79 48.52 40.49
N GLY A 309 26.90 48.86 39.55
CA GLY A 309 25.62 48.19 39.30
C GLY A 309 24.46 48.69 40.18
N SER A 310 24.67 49.70 41.01
CA SER A 310 23.62 50.34 41.82
C SER A 310 22.68 51.19 40.89
N PRO A 311 21.47 51.50 41.39
CA PRO A 311 20.51 52.30 40.61
C PRO A 311 21.12 53.66 40.19
N LEU A 312 20.78 54.07 38.99
CA LEU A 312 21.22 55.35 38.40
C LEU A 312 20.85 56.54 39.30
N ASN A 313 21.82 57.38 39.68
CA ASN A 313 21.62 58.61 40.43
C ASN A 313 22.02 59.83 39.56
N MET A 314 21.05 60.56 39.07
CA MET A 314 21.24 61.80 38.30
C MET A 314 21.14 63.06 39.21
N SER A 315 20.93 62.90 40.53
CA SER A 315 20.86 63.98 41.51
C SER A 315 21.87 63.76 42.67
N PRO A 316 23.18 63.70 42.35
CA PRO A 316 24.21 63.48 43.35
C PRO A 316 24.30 64.62 44.35
N ALA A 317 24.83 64.36 45.57
CA ALA A 317 24.95 65.36 46.62
C ALA A 317 25.88 66.50 46.17
N ALA A 318 25.63 67.71 46.68
CA ALA A 318 26.46 68.90 46.38
C ALA A 318 27.95 68.72 46.63
N SER A 319 28.31 67.89 47.60
CA SER A 319 29.68 67.57 47.99
C SER A 319 30.44 66.74 46.94
N GLU A 320 29.75 66.13 46.00
CA GLU A 320 30.33 65.28 44.94
C GLU A 320 30.82 66.10 43.74
N TYR A 321 30.46 67.39 43.66
CA TYR A 321 30.83 68.24 42.57
C TYR A 321 32.16 68.98 42.84
N THR A 322 33.03 68.96 41.79
CA THR A 322 34.24 69.81 41.78
C THR A 322 34.02 70.88 40.67
N ASN A 323 34.09 72.15 41.05
CA ASN A 323 33.81 73.26 40.15
C ASN A 323 32.45 73.19 39.46
N ASN A 324 31.41 72.75 40.17
CA ASN A 324 30.07 72.52 39.70
C ASN A 324 29.94 71.41 38.61
N LYS A 325 30.92 70.51 38.52
CA LYS A 325 30.93 69.38 37.56
C LYS A 325 31.20 68.07 38.30
N LEU A 326 30.55 67.02 37.89
CA LEU A 326 30.80 65.66 38.33
C LEU A 326 30.94 64.75 37.12
N SER A 327 32.11 64.16 36.90
CA SER A 327 32.32 63.13 35.87
C SER A 327 31.96 61.73 36.46
N LYS A 328 31.10 61.02 35.79
CA LYS A 328 30.70 59.66 36.13
C LYS A 328 30.88 58.74 34.95
N THR A 329 31.11 57.45 35.23
CA THR A 329 31.03 56.40 34.21
C THR A 329 29.88 55.50 34.59
N LEU A 330 28.85 55.49 33.77
CA LEU A 330 27.71 54.60 33.88
C LEU A 330 27.97 53.30 33.13
N LYS A 331 27.17 52.27 33.38
CA LYS A 331 27.14 51.03 32.63
C LYS A 331 25.79 50.90 31.91
N ILE A 332 25.82 50.49 30.65
CA ILE A 332 24.64 50.09 29.89
C ILE A 332 24.75 48.61 29.69
N THR A 333 23.75 47.85 30.16
CA THR A 333 23.72 46.36 30.07
C THR A 333 22.43 45.91 29.38
N TYR A 334 22.59 45.05 28.42
CA TYR A 334 21.46 44.38 27.74
C TYR A 334 21.67 42.88 27.66
N THR A 335 20.59 42.11 27.89
CA THR A 335 20.60 40.64 27.88
C THR A 335 19.44 40.15 27.00
N GLU A 336 19.72 39.26 26.04
CA GLU A 336 18.72 38.53 25.26
C GLU A 336 19.23 37.10 24.97
N ASP A 337 18.38 36.08 25.11
CA ASP A 337 18.69 34.65 24.91
C ASP A 337 19.98 34.20 25.65
N GLY A 338 20.20 34.67 26.87
CA GLY A 338 21.36 34.30 27.69
C GLY A 338 22.68 34.96 27.26
N LYS A 339 22.69 35.79 26.20
CA LYS A 339 23.82 36.63 25.83
C LYS A 339 23.69 37.98 26.53
N THR A 340 24.78 38.45 27.11
CA THR A 340 24.84 39.77 27.79
C THR A 340 25.97 40.58 27.21
N GLU A 341 25.68 41.83 26.92
CA GLU A 341 26.68 42.86 26.54
C GLU A 341 26.60 44.00 27.55
N THR A 342 27.76 44.58 27.87
CA THR A 342 27.88 45.73 28.80
C THR A 342 28.92 46.70 28.25
N ILE A 343 28.56 47.96 28.18
CA ILE A 343 29.49 49.03 27.82
C ILE A 343 29.55 50.07 28.91
N ASN A 344 30.67 50.80 28.93
CA ASN A 344 30.82 51.99 29.74
C ASN A 344 30.26 53.24 29.02
N TYR A 345 29.53 54.04 29.77
CA TYR A 345 28.93 55.27 29.26
C TYR A 345 29.41 56.46 30.14
N PRO A 346 30.51 57.18 29.75
CA PRO A 346 31.02 58.33 30.51
C PRO A 346 30.11 59.54 30.28
N ILE A 347 29.75 60.19 31.37
CA ILE A 347 28.91 61.39 31.40
C ILE A 347 29.50 62.45 32.32
N GLU A 348 29.12 63.71 32.11
CA GLU A 348 29.34 64.81 33.01
C GLU A 348 27.99 65.36 33.51
N ILE A 349 27.81 65.52 34.82
CA ILE A 349 26.64 66.17 35.39
C ILE A 349 27.07 67.57 35.87
N VAL A 350 26.36 68.59 35.41
CA VAL A 350 26.65 69.98 35.70
C VAL A 350 25.61 70.53 36.66
N ASN A 351 26.06 71.09 37.80
CA ASN A 351 25.21 71.76 38.78
C ASN A 351 25.17 73.27 38.46
N LYS A 352 24.18 73.66 37.65
CA LYS A 352 24.01 75.08 37.29
C LYS A 352 23.33 75.87 38.36
N VAL A 353 23.76 77.11 38.58
CA VAL A 353 23.11 78.09 39.47
C VAL A 353 21.73 78.41 38.89
N GLN A 354 20.66 78.03 39.59
CA GLN A 354 19.26 78.27 39.15
C GLN A 354 18.74 79.63 39.55
N SER A 355 19.22 80.22 40.72
CA SER A 355 18.85 81.55 41.18
C SER A 355 19.88 82.13 42.07
N ILE A 356 19.99 83.43 42.13
CA ILE A 356 20.76 84.19 43.07
C ILE A 356 19.78 85.12 43.76
N THR A 357 19.73 85.00 45.12
CA THR A 357 18.94 85.89 45.98
C THR A 357 19.87 86.78 46.71
N ILE A 358 19.74 88.10 46.56
CA ILE A 358 20.48 89.07 47.39
C ILE A 358 19.72 89.25 48.68
N LYS A 359 20.42 88.96 49.76
CA LYS A 359 19.91 89.27 51.14
C LYS A 359 20.43 90.62 51.47
N GLY A 360 19.59 91.66 51.64
CA GLY A 360 19.86 92.94 52.18
C GLY A 360 19.92 92.96 53.69
#